data_3f48686017a9aae1224887eea7126f05
#
_entry.id   3f48686017a9aae1224887eea7126f05
#
_cell.length_a   1.000
_cell.length_b   1.000
_cell.length_c   1.000
_cell.angle_alpha   90.00
_cell.angle_beta   90.00
_cell.angle_gamma   90.00
#
_symmetry.space_group_name_H-M   'P 1'
#
loop_
_entity.id
_entity.type
_entity.pdbx_description
1 polymer ?
#
loop_
_entity_poly.entity_id
_entity_poly.type
_entity_poly.pdbx_seq_one_letter_code
_entity_poly.pdbx_strand_id
1 'polypeptide(L)'
;LCRQIVMALALAMTCCASGAMASDCEPSEWGVDDQIGAANRITPERTVAAAQLVKQGASHPLGIVITPGMPAYPPRFTQLQVLQPEHPYSETSNAFGWEASANDDLVQMWLGTGPQLDGLGHLGEAGEFYNCNRGKEFSKTTGLIKLDISQIPPMVARGVLIDMAKHFGVE
;
A
#
# COMPACT_ATOMS: atom_id res chain seq x y z
N LEU A 1 52.64 45.52 -42.73
CA LEU A 1 53.03 44.72 -41.55
C LEU A 1 51.87 44.77 -40.51
N CYS A 2 51.00 43.84 -40.58
CA CYS A 2 49.85 43.71 -39.65
C CYS A 2 50.15 42.50 -38.79
N ARG A 3 50.40 42.74 -37.50
CA ARG A 3 50.54 41.68 -36.49
C ARG A 3 49.15 41.35 -35.96
N GLN A 4 48.67 40.16 -36.23
CA GLN A 4 47.50 39.61 -35.66
C GLN A 4 47.82 39.06 -34.25
N ILE A 5 47.17 39.62 -33.23
CA ILE A 5 47.16 39.10 -31.86
C ILE A 5 46.01 38.12 -31.75
N VAL A 6 46.31 36.83 -31.62
CA VAL A 6 45.31 35.78 -31.31
C VAL A 6 45.16 35.74 -29.80
N MET A 7 44.00 36.20 -29.33
CA MET A 7 43.63 36.08 -27.92
C MET A 7 42.91 34.71 -27.71
N ALA A 8 43.61 33.79 -27.08
CA ALA A 8 43.02 32.50 -26.67
C ALA A 8 42.15 32.70 -25.42
N LEU A 9 40.83 32.55 -25.60
CA LEU A 9 39.87 32.56 -24.50
C LEU A 9 39.83 31.14 -23.89
N ALA A 10 40.45 30.96 -22.74
CA ALA A 10 40.33 29.72 -21.95
C ALA A 10 38.98 29.72 -21.24
N LEU A 11 38.03 28.93 -21.72
CA LEU A 11 36.74 28.68 -21.09
C LEU A 11 36.95 27.69 -19.93
N ALA A 12 37.03 28.18 -18.70
CA ALA A 12 37.07 27.33 -17.52
C ALA A 12 35.63 26.73 -17.30
N MET A 13 35.46 25.47 -17.69
CA MET A 13 34.27 24.68 -17.33
C MET A 13 34.37 24.34 -15.84
N THR A 14 33.68 25.12 -15.02
CA THR A 14 33.45 24.78 -13.62
C THR A 14 32.42 23.64 -13.61
N CYS A 15 32.93 22.41 -13.47
CA CYS A 15 32.12 21.24 -13.25
C CYS A 15 31.50 21.36 -11.82
N CYS A 16 30.30 21.88 -11.73
CA CYS A 16 29.51 21.76 -10.48
C CYS A 16 29.21 20.27 -10.30
N ALA A 17 30.06 19.56 -9.58
CA ALA A 17 29.73 18.28 -9.02
C ALA A 17 28.57 18.51 -8.04
N SER A 18 27.34 18.27 -8.48
CA SER A 18 26.19 18.13 -7.60
C SER A 18 26.51 16.93 -6.69
N GLY A 19 27.05 17.20 -5.52
CA GLY A 19 27.20 16.18 -4.49
C GLY A 19 25.80 15.63 -4.20
N ALA A 20 25.54 14.41 -4.63
CA ALA A 20 24.41 13.67 -4.11
C ALA A 20 24.66 13.60 -2.60
N MET A 21 23.84 14.32 -1.82
CA MET A 21 23.80 14.12 -0.37
C MET A 21 23.48 12.64 -0.19
N ALA A 22 24.43 11.87 0.34
CA ALA A 22 24.14 10.53 0.78
C ALA A 22 23.04 10.66 1.84
N SER A 23 21.94 9.92 1.67
CA SER A 23 20.93 9.89 2.73
C SER A 23 21.56 9.21 3.93
N ASP A 24 21.36 9.78 5.12
CA ASP A 24 21.76 9.16 6.38
C ASP A 24 20.88 7.95 6.74
N CYS A 25 20.19 7.39 5.76
CA CYS A 25 19.29 6.25 5.93
C CYS A 25 20.12 4.98 6.19
N GLU A 26 19.78 4.31 7.28
CA GLU A 26 20.32 3.00 7.60
C GLU A 26 19.32 1.90 7.24
N PRO A 27 19.77 0.81 6.60
CA PRO A 27 18.92 -0.35 6.37
C PRO A 27 18.42 -0.96 7.68
N SER A 28 17.26 -1.63 7.61
CA SER A 28 16.66 -2.29 8.77
C SER A 28 17.51 -3.44 9.30
N GLU A 29 17.22 -3.86 10.54
CA GLU A 29 17.85 -5.02 11.19
C GLU A 29 17.68 -6.34 10.41
N TRP A 30 16.70 -6.40 9.49
CA TRP A 30 16.43 -7.58 8.64
C TRP A 30 17.17 -7.56 7.29
N GLY A 31 18.02 -6.55 7.07
CA GLY A 31 18.85 -6.43 5.88
C GLY A 31 18.25 -5.54 4.80
N VAL A 32 19.11 -5.15 3.86
CA VAL A 32 18.82 -4.16 2.80
C VAL A 32 17.71 -4.61 1.83
N ASP A 33 17.53 -5.91 1.67
CA ASP A 33 16.52 -6.47 0.75
C ASP A 33 15.17 -6.76 1.44
N ASP A 34 15.06 -6.51 2.75
CA ASP A 34 13.81 -6.74 3.46
C ASP A 34 12.70 -5.80 2.98
N GLN A 35 11.49 -6.35 2.81
CA GLN A 35 10.32 -5.65 2.32
C GLN A 35 9.11 -5.76 3.25
N ILE A 36 9.24 -6.45 4.38
CA ILE A 36 8.11 -6.73 5.28
C ILE A 36 8.28 -6.15 6.69
N GLY A 37 9.46 -5.62 7.01
CA GLY A 37 9.71 -4.92 8.27
C GLY A 37 9.33 -5.72 9.50
N ALA A 38 8.56 -5.11 10.40
CA ALA A 38 8.16 -5.75 11.65
C ALA A 38 7.32 -7.03 11.49
N ALA A 39 6.79 -7.32 10.29
CA ALA A 39 6.13 -8.59 10.01
C ALA A 39 7.10 -9.79 10.14
N ASN A 40 8.41 -9.58 10.01
CA ASN A 40 9.43 -10.57 10.32
C ASN A 40 9.37 -11.10 11.77
N ARG A 41 8.72 -10.37 12.66
CA ARG A 41 8.55 -10.79 14.07
C ARG A 41 7.38 -11.78 14.25
N ILE A 42 6.59 -12.03 13.22
CA ILE A 42 5.50 -13.00 13.25
C ILE A 42 6.07 -14.38 12.93
N THR A 43 6.51 -15.09 13.96
CA THR A 43 7.08 -16.43 13.83
C THR A 43 5.99 -17.50 14.06
N PRO A 44 6.24 -18.78 13.64
CA PRO A 44 5.34 -19.88 13.95
C PRO A 44 5.03 -20.02 15.44
N GLU A 45 6.03 -19.84 16.29
CA GLU A 45 5.87 -19.92 17.75
C GLU A 45 4.95 -18.83 18.29
N ARG A 46 5.06 -17.60 17.77
CA ARG A 46 4.16 -16.49 18.12
C ARG A 46 2.74 -16.73 17.64
N THR A 47 2.60 -17.35 16.46
CA THR A 47 1.29 -17.75 15.93
C THR A 47 0.64 -18.80 16.83
N VAL A 48 1.37 -19.83 17.25
CA VAL A 48 0.87 -20.83 18.21
C VAL A 48 0.48 -20.17 19.54
N ALA A 49 1.33 -19.29 20.07
CA ALA A 49 1.05 -18.58 21.30
C ALA A 49 -0.21 -17.70 21.18
N ALA A 50 -0.41 -17.05 20.03
CA ALA A 50 -1.62 -16.25 19.78
C ALA A 50 -2.89 -17.13 19.75
N ALA A 51 -2.84 -18.30 19.10
CA ALA A 51 -3.96 -19.23 19.05
C ALA A 51 -4.36 -19.72 20.45
N GLN A 52 -3.42 -19.88 21.36
CA GLN A 52 -3.69 -20.30 22.77
C GLN A 52 -4.44 -19.21 23.59
N LEU A 53 -4.50 -17.96 23.09
CA LEU A 53 -5.26 -16.89 23.74
C LEU A 53 -6.77 -17.04 23.54
N VAL A 54 -7.20 -17.81 22.58
CA VAL A 54 -8.63 -18.03 22.32
C VAL A 54 -9.25 -18.83 23.47
N LYS A 55 -10.21 -18.21 24.17
CA LYS A 55 -10.89 -18.82 25.34
C LYS A 55 -12.35 -19.17 25.05
N GLN A 56 -13.04 -18.37 24.27
CA GLN A 56 -14.47 -18.49 24.03
C GLN A 56 -14.81 -18.83 22.58
N GLY A 57 -13.84 -18.73 21.66
CA GLY A 57 -14.08 -18.93 20.22
C GLY A 57 -14.95 -17.83 19.58
N ALA A 58 -15.20 -16.73 20.29
CA ALA A 58 -15.94 -15.61 19.73
C ALA A 58 -15.10 -14.88 18.65
N SER A 59 -15.73 -14.54 17.55
CA SER A 59 -15.14 -13.70 16.51
C SER A 59 -15.83 -12.35 16.44
N HIS A 60 -15.06 -11.30 16.23
CA HIS A 60 -15.54 -9.93 16.18
C HIS A 60 -15.13 -9.32 14.83
N PRO A 61 -16.08 -8.90 13.97
CA PRO A 61 -15.75 -8.20 12.74
C PRO A 61 -15.16 -6.83 13.07
N LEU A 62 -14.00 -6.53 12.51
CA LEU A 62 -13.33 -5.22 12.65
C LEU A 62 -13.49 -4.36 11.38
N GLY A 63 -14.07 -4.91 10.32
CA GLY A 63 -14.38 -4.20 9.11
C GLY A 63 -15.68 -3.41 9.21
N ILE A 64 -15.85 -2.46 8.31
CA ILE A 64 -17.11 -1.75 8.08
C ILE A 64 -17.60 -2.06 6.68
N VAL A 65 -18.89 -1.89 6.43
CA VAL A 65 -19.44 -2.02 5.08
C VAL A 65 -18.99 -0.83 4.25
N ILE A 66 -18.31 -1.11 3.14
CA ILE A 66 -17.89 -0.09 2.20
C ILE A 66 -19.06 0.19 1.25
N THR A 67 -19.52 1.43 1.21
CA THR A 67 -20.66 1.84 0.37
C THR A 67 -20.32 3.09 -0.46
N PRO A 68 -20.96 3.26 -1.64
CA PRO A 68 -20.88 4.54 -2.33
C PRO A 68 -21.35 5.68 -1.45
N GLY A 69 -20.62 6.79 -1.47
CA GLY A 69 -20.95 7.99 -0.68
C GLY A 69 -20.53 7.94 0.79
N MET A 70 -19.87 6.88 1.25
CA MET A 70 -19.27 6.88 2.58
C MET A 70 -18.22 7.99 2.72
N PRO A 71 -18.00 8.54 3.93
CA PRO A 71 -17.00 9.57 4.16
C PRO A 71 -15.60 9.13 3.73
N ALA A 72 -14.94 9.95 2.94
CA ALA A 72 -13.56 9.75 2.50
C ALA A 72 -12.88 11.11 2.29
N TYR A 73 -11.56 11.17 2.45
CA TYR A 73 -10.80 12.38 2.12
C TYR A 73 -10.81 12.62 0.60
N PRO A 74 -11.19 13.82 0.14
CA PRO A 74 -11.14 14.14 -1.29
C PRO A 74 -9.72 13.96 -1.86
N PRO A 75 -9.57 13.47 -3.11
CA PRO A 75 -10.61 13.14 -4.09
C PRO A 75 -11.12 11.69 -4.05
N ARG A 76 -10.92 10.97 -2.94
CA ARG A 76 -11.26 9.54 -2.81
C ARG A 76 -12.75 9.30 -2.97
N PHE A 77 -13.10 8.22 -3.64
CA PHE A 77 -14.48 7.78 -3.82
C PHE A 77 -14.56 6.25 -3.89
N THR A 78 -15.76 5.74 -3.73
CA THR A 78 -16.12 4.34 -3.98
C THR A 78 -17.32 4.30 -4.90
N GLN A 79 -17.26 3.48 -5.94
CA GLN A 79 -18.34 3.21 -6.86
C GLN A 79 -18.51 1.71 -7.00
N LEU A 80 -19.77 1.26 -6.92
CA LEU A 80 -20.15 -0.14 -7.04
C LEU A 80 -21.24 -0.25 -8.11
N GLN A 81 -21.11 -1.23 -8.99
CA GLN A 81 -22.13 -1.63 -9.93
C GLN A 81 -22.41 -3.12 -9.79
N VAL A 82 -23.67 -3.50 -9.69
CA VAL A 82 -24.07 -4.90 -9.77
C VAL A 82 -24.43 -5.19 -11.23
N LEU A 83 -23.79 -6.20 -11.78
CA LEU A 83 -23.94 -6.64 -13.16
C LEU A 83 -24.66 -7.98 -13.17
N GLN A 84 -25.71 -8.07 -13.99
CA GLN A 84 -26.43 -9.32 -14.23
C GLN A 84 -26.17 -9.75 -15.67
N PRO A 85 -25.61 -10.95 -15.92
CA PRO A 85 -25.16 -11.35 -17.25
C PRO A 85 -26.21 -11.23 -18.36
N GLU A 86 -27.47 -11.45 -18.07
CA GLU A 86 -28.56 -11.33 -19.04
C GLU A 86 -29.55 -10.21 -18.69
N HIS A 87 -29.10 -9.25 -17.94
CA HIS A 87 -29.88 -8.05 -17.61
C HIS A 87 -30.21 -7.22 -18.87
N PRO A 88 -31.38 -6.58 -18.96
CA PRO A 88 -32.43 -6.46 -17.92
C PRO A 88 -33.63 -7.42 -18.12
N TYR A 89 -33.57 -8.35 -19.06
CA TYR A 89 -34.72 -9.04 -19.59
C TYR A 89 -34.82 -10.52 -19.22
N SER A 90 -33.81 -11.07 -18.55
CA SER A 90 -33.79 -12.46 -18.14
C SER A 90 -33.42 -12.58 -16.66
N GLU A 91 -34.17 -13.39 -15.95
CA GLU A 91 -33.84 -13.78 -14.57
C GLU A 91 -32.84 -14.94 -14.50
N THR A 92 -32.60 -15.57 -15.66
CA THR A 92 -31.73 -16.74 -15.76
C THR A 92 -30.76 -16.62 -16.93
N SER A 93 -29.61 -17.28 -16.79
CA SER A 93 -28.59 -17.37 -17.82
C SER A 93 -28.34 -18.82 -18.22
N ASN A 94 -28.23 -19.07 -19.52
CA ASN A 94 -27.83 -20.37 -20.05
C ASN A 94 -26.32 -20.46 -20.36
N ALA A 95 -25.56 -19.45 -19.95
CA ALA A 95 -24.11 -19.37 -20.22
C ALA A 95 -23.33 -20.58 -19.69
N PHE A 96 -23.83 -21.26 -18.66
CA PHE A 96 -23.19 -22.41 -18.04
C PHE A 96 -23.80 -23.76 -18.47
N GLY A 97 -24.71 -23.78 -19.46
CA GLY A 97 -25.39 -24.99 -19.91
C GLY A 97 -26.52 -25.51 -18.99
N TRP A 98 -26.92 -24.68 -18.00
CA TRP A 98 -28.06 -24.91 -17.10
C TRP A 98 -28.67 -23.54 -16.74
N GLU A 99 -29.90 -23.55 -16.24
CA GLU A 99 -30.60 -22.31 -15.84
C GLU A 99 -29.96 -21.74 -14.58
N ALA A 100 -28.96 -20.86 -14.76
CA ALA A 100 -28.29 -20.16 -13.70
C ALA A 100 -28.88 -18.77 -13.47
N SER A 101 -28.81 -18.28 -12.24
CA SER A 101 -29.03 -16.88 -11.92
C SER A 101 -27.79 -16.38 -11.18
N ALA A 102 -27.21 -15.28 -11.62
CA ALA A 102 -25.99 -14.74 -11.07
C ALA A 102 -25.98 -13.22 -11.06
N ASN A 103 -25.29 -12.66 -10.09
CA ASN A 103 -24.90 -11.26 -10.07
C ASN A 103 -23.40 -11.18 -9.97
N ASP A 104 -22.80 -10.25 -10.70
CA ASP A 104 -21.39 -9.89 -10.60
C ASP A 104 -21.24 -8.46 -10.12
N ASP A 105 -20.13 -8.16 -9.46
CA ASP A 105 -19.85 -6.86 -8.89
C ASP A 105 -18.64 -6.23 -9.56
N LEU A 106 -18.81 -5.01 -10.06
CA LEU A 106 -17.72 -4.15 -10.50
C LEU A 106 -17.48 -3.06 -9.47
N VAL A 107 -16.28 -2.98 -8.94
CA VAL A 107 -15.88 -1.97 -7.96
C VAL A 107 -14.79 -1.09 -8.54
N GLN A 108 -15.00 0.23 -8.47
CA GLN A 108 -13.96 1.22 -8.66
C GLN A 108 -13.84 2.05 -7.40
N MET A 109 -12.69 1.96 -6.72
CA MET A 109 -12.50 2.65 -5.45
C MET A 109 -11.04 3.00 -5.19
N TRP A 110 -10.86 3.97 -4.34
CA TRP A 110 -9.58 4.20 -3.68
C TRP A 110 -9.45 3.21 -2.52
N LEU A 111 -8.40 2.38 -2.54
CA LEU A 111 -8.19 1.36 -1.51
C LEU A 111 -8.05 1.95 -0.10
N GLY A 112 -7.65 3.22 0.00
CA GLY A 112 -7.65 3.97 1.25
C GLY A 112 -9.02 4.45 1.72
N THR A 113 -10.11 3.82 1.28
CA THR A 113 -11.47 4.10 1.76
C THR A 113 -11.89 3.01 2.74
N GLY A 114 -12.17 3.39 3.98
CA GLY A 114 -12.47 2.44 5.06
C GLY A 114 -11.22 1.81 5.70
N PRO A 115 -11.39 0.76 6.52
CA PRO A 115 -10.28 0.04 7.15
C PRO A 115 -9.36 -0.59 6.10
N GLN A 116 -8.05 -0.44 6.30
CA GLN A 116 -7.05 -0.90 5.35
C GLN A 116 -5.76 -1.29 6.07
N LEU A 117 -4.90 -2.00 5.38
CA LEU A 117 -3.52 -2.24 5.75
C LEU A 117 -2.62 -1.69 4.63
N ASP A 118 -1.76 -0.75 4.96
CA ASP A 118 -0.80 -0.17 4.03
C ASP A 118 0.50 -0.98 4.02
N GLY A 119 1.03 -1.22 2.82
CA GLY A 119 2.38 -1.75 2.65
C GLY A 119 3.45 -0.69 2.93
N LEU A 120 4.69 -1.11 3.11
CA LEU A 120 5.82 -0.23 3.45
C LEU A 120 6.20 0.75 2.31
N GLY A 121 5.65 0.56 1.13
CA GLY A 121 5.77 1.49 0.00
C GLY A 121 4.68 2.56 -0.07
N HIS A 122 3.73 2.59 0.91
CA HIS A 122 2.63 3.55 0.89
C HIS A 122 3.05 4.96 1.32
N LEU A 123 3.84 5.07 2.37
CA LEU A 123 4.25 6.35 2.95
C LEU A 123 5.77 6.42 3.08
N GLY A 124 6.33 7.55 2.70
CA GLY A 124 7.75 7.88 2.83
C GLY A 124 7.95 9.35 3.14
N GLU A 125 9.17 9.75 3.40
CA GLU A 125 9.56 11.12 3.66
C GLU A 125 10.64 11.57 2.66
N ALA A 126 10.52 12.77 2.12
CA ALA A 126 11.46 13.32 1.14
C ALA A 126 11.79 12.39 -0.06
N GLY A 127 10.82 11.54 -0.45
CA GLY A 127 10.97 10.57 -1.53
C GLY A 127 11.73 9.29 -1.15
N GLU A 128 12.02 9.12 0.13
CA GLU A 128 12.62 7.92 0.69
C GLU A 128 11.58 7.14 1.50
N PHE A 129 11.57 5.83 1.32
CA PHE A 129 10.64 4.88 1.92
C PHE A 129 11.41 3.86 2.74
N TYR A 130 10.70 2.93 3.36
CA TYR A 130 11.28 1.88 4.16
C TYR A 130 12.54 1.29 3.51
N ASN A 131 13.54 1.04 4.34
CA ASN A 131 14.78 0.38 3.98
C ASN A 131 15.56 1.13 2.87
N CYS A 132 15.54 2.47 2.94
CA CYS A 132 16.25 3.39 2.05
C CYS A 132 15.85 3.32 0.56
N ASN A 133 14.69 2.73 0.26
CA ASN A 133 14.20 2.65 -1.10
C ASN A 133 13.74 4.03 -1.59
N ARG A 134 14.13 4.40 -2.80
CA ARG A 134 13.70 5.66 -3.43
C ARG A 134 12.42 5.45 -4.23
N GLY A 135 11.37 6.21 -3.93
CA GLY A 135 10.05 6.06 -4.54
C GLY A 135 10.09 6.07 -6.07
N LYS A 136 10.89 6.94 -6.70
CA LYS A 136 11.07 7.01 -8.16
C LYS A 136 11.60 5.71 -8.79
N GLU A 137 12.24 4.85 -8.01
CA GLU A 137 12.83 3.60 -8.49
C GLU A 137 11.82 2.46 -8.53
N PHE A 138 10.95 2.38 -7.52
CA PHE A 138 10.02 1.25 -7.36
C PHE A 138 8.54 1.59 -7.59
N SER A 139 8.12 2.85 -7.52
CA SER A 139 6.74 3.26 -7.75
C SER A 139 6.48 3.47 -9.25
N LYS A 140 5.56 2.69 -9.81
CA LYS A 140 5.16 2.75 -11.22
C LYS A 140 3.65 2.97 -11.31
N THR A 141 3.19 3.51 -12.42
CA THR A 141 1.74 3.71 -12.67
C THR A 141 0.96 2.40 -12.72
N THR A 142 1.64 1.27 -12.95
CA THR A 142 1.06 -0.08 -12.98
C THR A 142 1.13 -0.79 -11.64
N GLY A 143 1.74 -0.19 -10.63
CA GLY A 143 1.91 -0.77 -9.29
C GLY A 143 3.30 -0.56 -8.73
N LEU A 144 3.49 -0.96 -7.50
CA LEU A 144 4.81 -0.96 -6.85
C LEU A 144 5.58 -2.22 -7.26
N ILE A 145 6.87 -2.10 -7.57
CA ILE A 145 7.75 -3.24 -7.87
C ILE A 145 8.58 -3.69 -6.66
N LYS A 146 8.48 -2.95 -5.55
CA LYS A 146 9.00 -3.27 -4.22
C LYS A 146 8.07 -2.70 -3.16
N LEU A 147 8.14 -3.22 -1.95
CA LEU A 147 7.43 -2.73 -0.76
C LEU A 147 5.90 -2.72 -0.90
N ASP A 148 5.35 -3.46 -1.86
CA ASP A 148 3.91 -3.61 -2.01
C ASP A 148 3.34 -4.54 -0.93
N ILE A 149 2.04 -4.40 -0.66
CA ILE A 149 1.38 -5.14 0.42
C ILE A 149 1.38 -6.66 0.21
N SER A 150 1.54 -7.15 -1.02
CA SER A 150 1.55 -8.58 -1.32
C SER A 150 2.79 -9.30 -0.77
N GLN A 151 3.84 -8.55 -0.42
CA GLN A 151 5.03 -9.10 0.21
C GLN A 151 4.79 -9.51 1.67
N ILE A 152 3.79 -8.90 2.33
CA ILE A 152 3.49 -9.19 3.73
C ILE A 152 2.71 -10.50 3.82
N PRO A 153 3.22 -11.51 4.55
CA PRO A 153 2.53 -12.79 4.69
C PRO A 153 1.25 -12.64 5.52
N PRO A 154 0.34 -13.64 5.47
CA PRO A 154 -0.80 -13.69 6.38
C PRO A 154 -0.36 -13.53 7.83
N MET A 155 -1.02 -12.63 8.56
CA MET A 155 -0.66 -12.29 9.92
C MET A 155 -1.60 -12.97 10.91
N VAL A 156 -1.03 -13.84 11.76
CA VAL A 156 -1.72 -14.40 12.93
C VAL A 156 -0.88 -14.07 14.15
N ALA A 157 -1.38 -13.17 14.97
CA ALA A 157 -0.65 -12.67 16.12
C ALA A 157 -1.62 -12.24 17.24
N ARG A 158 -1.06 -11.99 18.43
CA ARG A 158 -1.81 -11.37 19.52
C ARG A 158 -2.18 -9.93 19.15
N GLY A 159 -3.48 -9.63 19.15
CA GLY A 159 -3.98 -8.26 19.07
C GLY A 159 -4.00 -7.57 20.44
N VAL A 160 -3.87 -6.24 20.42
CA VAL A 160 -4.06 -5.37 21.59
C VAL A 160 -5.10 -4.32 21.21
N LEU A 161 -6.22 -4.31 21.95
CA LEU A 161 -7.21 -3.24 21.82
C LEU A 161 -6.77 -2.05 22.67
N ILE A 162 -6.60 -0.90 22.02
CA ILE A 162 -6.42 0.39 22.69
C ILE A 162 -7.75 1.14 22.57
N ASP A 163 -8.54 1.11 23.63
CA ASP A 163 -9.87 1.71 23.67
C ASP A 163 -9.78 3.23 23.91
N MET A 164 -9.58 3.96 22.83
CA MET A 164 -9.44 5.42 22.87
C MET A 164 -10.77 6.11 23.20
N ALA A 165 -11.90 5.55 22.77
CA ALA A 165 -13.21 6.09 23.09
C ALA A 165 -13.43 6.09 24.61
N LYS A 166 -13.16 4.96 25.26
CA LYS A 166 -13.20 4.86 26.72
C LYS A 166 -12.18 5.77 27.40
N HIS A 167 -10.97 5.90 26.83
CA HIS A 167 -9.92 6.76 27.39
C HIS A 167 -10.34 8.23 27.42
N PHE A 168 -10.96 8.70 26.34
CA PHE A 168 -11.44 10.09 26.24
C PHE A 168 -12.87 10.30 26.74
N GLY A 169 -13.57 9.26 27.17
CA GLY A 169 -14.96 9.35 27.63
C GLY A 169 -15.96 9.76 26.53
N VAL A 170 -15.70 9.34 25.29
CA VAL A 170 -16.56 9.55 24.12
C VAL A 170 -17.10 8.20 23.66
N GLU A 171 -18.34 8.19 23.09
CA GLU A 171 -18.99 7.00 22.53
C GLU A 171 -18.84 6.96 21.00
#